data_4d7d4237cb83c924f5992e0d5855d815
#
_entry.id   4d7d4237cb83c924f5992e0d5855d815
#
_cell.length_a   1.000
_cell.length_b   1.000
_cell.length_c   1.000
_cell.angle_alpha   90.00
_cell.angle_beta   90.00
_cell.angle_gamma   90.00
#
_symmetry.space_group_name_H-M   'P 1'
#
loop_
_entity.id
_entity.type
_entity.pdbx_description
1 polymer ?
#
loop_
_entity_poly.entity_id
_entity_poly.type
_entity_poly.pdbx_seq_one_letter_code
_entity_poly.pdbx_strand_id
1 'polypeptide(L)'
;QILEPQLLGILCAKGENGKEGVGKFILIGDHKQLPAVVLQNTEQSEVYDEALSAVGLKNLKDSLFERLYRTARQHTDAHRTYDMLCRQGRMHPEVALFANQAFYEGRLLPVGLPHQLEDSGNINRLSFYPSQPEPMGSSAKTNHSEAKIAARLAATVYKEHSEAFDASRTLGIITPYR
;
A
#
# COMPACT_ATOMS: atom_id res chain seq x y z
N GLN A 1 5.04 -3.19 -6.73
CA GLN A 1 5.87 -1.99 -6.38
C GLN A 1 7.19 -2.03 -7.16
N ILE A 2 7.08 -1.89 -8.47
CA ILE A 2 8.21 -1.89 -9.39
C ILE A 2 8.30 -0.47 -9.95
N LEU A 3 9.50 0.11 -9.94
CA LEU A 3 9.76 1.41 -10.56
C LEU A 3 9.72 1.28 -12.07
N GLU A 4 9.31 2.34 -12.75
CA GLU A 4 9.18 2.34 -14.22
C GLU A 4 10.46 1.91 -14.96
N PRO A 5 11.68 2.39 -14.60
CA PRO A 5 12.90 1.96 -15.26
C PRO A 5 13.16 0.45 -15.24
N GLN A 6 12.68 -0.24 -14.20
CA GLN A 6 12.85 -1.69 -14.07
C GLN A 6 11.99 -2.49 -15.07
N LEU A 7 10.91 -1.88 -15.58
CA LEU A 7 10.01 -2.50 -16.56
C LEU A 7 10.46 -2.27 -18.01
N LEU A 8 11.32 -1.30 -18.27
CA LEU A 8 11.72 -0.93 -19.63
C LEU A 8 12.30 -2.10 -20.42
N GLY A 9 13.09 -2.96 -19.79
CA GLY A 9 13.66 -4.13 -20.44
C GLY A 9 12.60 -5.07 -21.02
N ILE A 10 11.47 -5.22 -20.33
CA ILE A 10 10.34 -6.07 -20.77
C ILE A 10 9.51 -5.32 -21.82
N LEU A 11 9.23 -4.04 -21.59
CA LEU A 11 8.42 -3.21 -22.48
C LEU A 11 9.08 -3.02 -23.85
N CYS A 12 10.42 -2.95 -23.90
CA CYS A 12 11.21 -2.75 -25.10
C CYS A 12 11.68 -4.06 -25.74
N ALA A 13 11.28 -5.23 -25.22
CA ALA A 13 11.69 -6.52 -25.78
C ALA A 13 11.28 -6.65 -27.25
N LYS A 14 12.23 -7.10 -28.08
CA LYS A 14 12.00 -7.34 -29.51
C LYS A 14 11.88 -8.83 -29.76
N GLY A 15 10.95 -9.21 -30.66
CA GLY A 15 10.85 -10.54 -31.20
C GLY A 15 11.96 -10.84 -32.23
N GLU A 16 12.07 -12.08 -32.69
CA GLU A 16 13.08 -12.54 -33.65
C GLU A 16 13.08 -11.75 -34.96
N ASN A 17 11.95 -11.18 -35.35
CA ASN A 17 11.81 -10.34 -36.56
C ASN A 17 12.05 -8.84 -36.32
N GLY A 18 12.58 -8.44 -35.16
CA GLY A 18 12.81 -7.06 -34.76
C GLY A 18 11.53 -6.26 -34.45
N LYS A 19 10.35 -6.85 -34.55
CA LYS A 19 9.08 -6.25 -34.13
C LYS A 19 8.91 -6.30 -32.62
N GLU A 20 7.85 -5.71 -32.13
CA GLU A 20 7.52 -5.76 -30.70
C GLU A 20 7.37 -7.21 -30.23
N GLY A 21 8.10 -7.58 -29.18
CA GLY A 21 8.07 -8.93 -28.62
C GLY A 21 6.84 -9.21 -27.76
N VAL A 22 6.17 -8.15 -27.27
CA VAL A 22 5.01 -8.25 -26.39
C VAL A 22 3.88 -7.40 -26.97
N GLY A 23 2.77 -8.02 -27.34
CA GLY A 23 1.62 -7.35 -27.94
C GLY A 23 0.64 -6.74 -26.97
N LYS A 24 0.65 -7.15 -25.69
CA LYS A 24 -0.25 -6.66 -24.65
C LYS A 24 0.39 -6.78 -23.27
N PHE A 25 0.20 -5.76 -22.43
CA PHE A 25 0.57 -5.75 -21.04
C PHE A 25 -0.67 -5.70 -20.15
N ILE A 26 -0.65 -6.45 -19.07
CA ILE A 26 -1.63 -6.36 -17.99
C ILE A 26 -0.83 -6.08 -16.70
N LEU A 27 -1.04 -4.91 -16.13
CA LEU A 27 -0.41 -4.51 -14.88
C LEU A 27 -1.40 -4.73 -13.74
N ILE A 28 -0.98 -5.45 -12.72
CA ILE A 28 -1.77 -5.69 -11.51
C ILE A 28 -1.02 -5.06 -10.34
N GLY A 29 -1.68 -4.18 -9.60
CA GLY A 29 -1.03 -3.48 -8.49
C GLY A 29 -2.01 -2.64 -7.69
N ASP A 30 -1.46 -1.96 -6.70
CA ASP A 30 -2.20 -1.05 -5.84
C ASP A 30 -1.32 0.16 -5.50
N HIS A 31 -1.61 1.28 -6.16
CA HIS A 31 -0.86 2.54 -5.97
C HIS A 31 -1.21 3.25 -4.65
N LYS A 32 -2.19 2.75 -3.90
CA LYS A 32 -2.54 3.26 -2.57
C LYS A 32 -1.79 2.55 -1.44
N GLN A 33 -1.10 1.45 -1.74
CA GLN A 33 -0.20 0.80 -0.80
C GLN A 33 1.21 1.41 -0.85
N LEU A 34 2.09 0.98 0.06
CA LEU A 34 3.44 1.49 0.17
C LEU A 34 4.18 1.44 -1.17
N PRO A 35 4.80 2.55 -1.60
CA PRO A 35 5.55 2.60 -2.85
C PRO A 35 6.84 1.77 -2.78
N ALA A 36 7.50 1.60 -3.92
CA ALA A 36 8.86 1.07 -3.95
C ALA A 36 9.83 1.99 -3.20
N VAL A 37 10.84 1.40 -2.56
CA VAL A 37 11.89 2.17 -1.89
C VAL A 37 12.78 2.82 -2.95
N VAL A 38 12.88 4.15 -2.88
CA VAL A 38 13.73 4.95 -3.76
C VAL A 38 14.78 5.65 -2.93
N LEU A 39 16.04 5.41 -3.25
CA LEU A 39 17.17 5.98 -2.51
C LEU A 39 17.56 7.39 -2.99
N GLN A 40 17.23 7.73 -4.24
CA GLN A 40 17.48 9.05 -4.80
C GLN A 40 16.60 10.12 -4.14
N ASN A 41 17.13 11.31 -4.02
CA ASN A 41 16.35 12.46 -3.61
C ASN A 41 15.44 12.95 -4.77
N THR A 42 14.62 13.97 -4.50
CA THR A 42 13.65 14.46 -5.50
C THR A 42 14.35 15.03 -6.73
N GLU A 43 15.39 15.84 -6.54
CA GLU A 43 16.14 16.48 -7.64
C GLU A 43 16.81 15.44 -8.55
N GLN A 44 17.39 14.39 -7.97
CA GLN A 44 18.01 13.30 -8.72
C GLN A 44 17.04 12.43 -9.51
N SER A 45 15.76 12.52 -9.19
CA SER A 45 14.72 11.68 -9.79
C SER A 45 13.86 12.44 -10.78
N GLU A 46 13.96 13.77 -10.85
CA GLU A 46 13.20 14.60 -11.77
C GLU A 46 13.64 14.37 -13.23
N VAL A 47 12.65 14.45 -14.12
CA VAL A 47 12.85 14.28 -15.56
C VAL A 47 12.57 15.61 -16.23
N TYR A 48 13.60 16.17 -16.89
CA TYR A 48 13.55 17.48 -17.55
C TYR A 48 13.33 17.37 -19.06
N ASP A 49 13.26 16.17 -19.62
CA ASP A 49 13.00 15.94 -21.04
C ASP A 49 11.53 16.24 -21.38
N GLU A 50 11.31 17.10 -22.38
CA GLU A 50 9.98 17.53 -22.78
C GLU A 50 9.12 16.40 -23.35
N ALA A 51 9.72 15.48 -24.12
CA ALA A 51 9.00 14.36 -24.72
C ALA A 51 8.57 13.36 -23.66
N LEU A 52 9.42 13.09 -22.66
CA LEU A 52 9.08 12.24 -21.53
C LEU A 52 8.03 12.90 -20.63
N SER A 53 8.13 14.19 -20.41
CA SER A 53 7.14 14.97 -19.64
C SER A 53 5.78 14.99 -20.33
N ALA A 54 5.74 15.04 -21.66
CA ALA A 54 4.50 15.03 -22.45
C ALA A 54 3.74 13.71 -22.28
N VAL A 55 4.43 12.57 -22.09
CA VAL A 55 3.81 11.27 -21.77
C VAL A 55 3.57 11.06 -20.28
N GLY A 56 3.75 12.11 -19.47
CA GLY A 56 3.46 12.10 -18.04
C GLY A 56 4.59 11.58 -17.15
N LEU A 57 5.77 11.26 -17.69
CA LEU A 57 6.95 10.85 -16.92
C LEU A 57 7.69 12.11 -16.44
N LYS A 58 7.41 12.52 -15.21
CA LYS A 58 7.99 13.71 -14.58
C LYS A 58 8.99 13.38 -13.49
N ASN A 59 8.91 12.17 -12.94
CA ASN A 59 9.76 11.74 -11.86
C ASN A 59 9.95 10.22 -11.89
N LEU A 60 11.20 9.76 -11.77
CA LEU A 60 11.54 8.33 -11.79
C LEU A 60 11.18 7.57 -10.51
N LYS A 61 10.68 8.27 -9.48
CA LYS A 61 10.10 7.64 -8.28
C LYS A 61 8.71 7.07 -8.51
N ASP A 62 8.00 7.58 -9.52
CA ASP A 62 6.67 7.12 -9.83
C ASP A 62 6.70 5.72 -10.43
N SER A 63 5.68 4.94 -10.15
CA SER A 63 5.51 3.65 -10.82
C SER A 63 4.82 3.83 -12.17
N LEU A 64 5.20 3.01 -13.15
CA LEU A 64 4.49 2.96 -14.43
C LEU A 64 2.99 2.72 -14.23
N PHE A 65 2.62 1.84 -13.28
CA PHE A 65 1.23 1.55 -12.94
C PHE A 65 0.46 2.81 -12.55
N GLU A 66 0.99 3.61 -11.64
CA GLU A 66 0.34 4.82 -11.18
C GLU A 66 0.27 5.89 -12.28
N ARG A 67 1.33 6.05 -13.05
CA ARG A 67 1.35 6.98 -14.18
C ARG A 67 0.31 6.62 -15.23
N LEU A 68 0.24 5.36 -15.66
CA LEU A 68 -0.76 4.90 -16.63
C LEU A 68 -2.19 5.01 -16.08
N TYR A 69 -2.40 4.71 -14.81
CA TYR A 69 -3.70 4.87 -14.16
C TYR A 69 -4.14 6.34 -14.15
N ARG A 70 -3.25 7.28 -13.80
CA ARG A 70 -3.55 8.72 -13.83
C ARG A 70 -3.88 9.18 -15.26
N THR A 71 -3.10 8.75 -16.24
CA THR A 71 -3.33 9.08 -17.65
C THR A 71 -4.68 8.53 -18.12
N ALA A 72 -4.99 7.28 -17.82
CA ALA A 72 -6.27 6.66 -18.19
C ALA A 72 -7.47 7.41 -17.59
N ARG A 73 -7.37 7.89 -16.36
CA ARG A 73 -8.46 8.67 -15.73
C ARG A 73 -8.71 10.04 -16.37
N GLN A 74 -7.75 10.58 -17.09
CA GLN A 74 -7.90 11.87 -17.78
C GLN A 74 -8.59 11.76 -19.15
N HIS A 75 -8.64 10.56 -19.72
CA HIS A 75 -9.25 10.30 -21.00
C HIS A 75 -10.62 9.63 -20.86
N THR A 76 -11.64 10.24 -21.41
CA THR A 76 -13.05 9.80 -21.30
C THR A 76 -13.29 8.39 -21.82
N ASP A 77 -12.53 7.95 -22.81
CA ASP A 77 -12.66 6.62 -23.43
C ASP A 77 -11.77 5.54 -22.79
N ALA A 78 -10.95 5.93 -21.81
CA ALA A 78 -9.95 5.02 -21.24
C ALA A 78 -10.46 4.16 -20.07
N HIS A 79 -11.71 4.31 -19.63
CA HIS A 79 -12.26 3.46 -18.55
C HIS A 79 -12.36 1.98 -18.89
N ARG A 80 -12.12 1.61 -20.16
CA ARG A 80 -11.96 0.20 -20.57
C ARG A 80 -10.54 -0.33 -20.38
N THR A 81 -9.58 0.53 -20.03
CA THR A 81 -8.17 0.15 -19.90
C THR A 81 -7.76 -0.12 -18.46
N TYR A 82 -8.59 0.24 -17.48
CA TYR A 82 -8.35 -0.05 -16.07
C TYR A 82 -9.64 -0.44 -15.35
N ASP A 83 -9.50 -1.22 -14.30
CA ASP A 83 -10.59 -1.57 -13.40
C ASP A 83 -10.05 -1.76 -11.98
N MET A 84 -10.94 -1.77 -10.99
CA MET A 84 -10.60 -1.98 -9.59
C MET A 84 -11.27 -3.25 -9.07
N LEU A 85 -10.46 -4.13 -8.49
CA LEU A 85 -10.98 -5.28 -7.76
C LEU A 85 -11.58 -4.79 -6.43
N CYS A 86 -12.91 -4.79 -6.36
CA CYS A 86 -13.64 -4.25 -5.22
C CYS A 86 -13.86 -5.26 -4.08
N ARG A 87 -13.61 -6.56 -4.30
CA ARG A 87 -13.83 -7.59 -3.27
C ARG A 87 -12.52 -7.94 -2.57
N GLN A 88 -12.52 -7.88 -1.25
CA GLN A 88 -11.38 -8.23 -0.42
C GLN A 88 -11.73 -9.36 0.56
N GLY A 89 -10.82 -10.31 0.74
CA GLY A 89 -10.97 -11.45 1.66
C GLY A 89 -10.07 -11.37 2.89
N ARG A 90 -9.30 -10.30 3.05
CA ARG A 90 -8.28 -10.21 4.10
C ARG A 90 -8.81 -9.70 5.44
N MET A 91 -9.55 -8.58 5.40
CA MET A 91 -9.90 -7.83 6.60
C MET A 91 -11.39 -7.95 6.92
N HIS A 92 -11.71 -7.97 8.20
CA HIS A 92 -13.06 -7.71 8.67
C HIS A 92 -13.51 -6.30 8.22
N PRO A 93 -14.80 -6.08 7.90
CA PRO A 93 -15.29 -4.78 7.43
C PRO A 93 -14.95 -3.61 8.36
N GLU A 94 -15.05 -3.78 9.67
CA GLU A 94 -14.70 -2.75 10.66
C GLU A 94 -13.22 -2.36 10.59
N VAL A 95 -12.31 -3.34 10.43
CA VAL A 95 -10.87 -3.08 10.27
C VAL A 95 -10.57 -2.40 8.92
N ALA A 96 -11.31 -2.77 7.89
CA ALA A 96 -11.14 -2.20 6.56
C ALA A 96 -11.73 -0.78 6.42
N LEU A 97 -12.62 -0.37 7.32
CA LEU A 97 -13.46 0.82 7.16
C LEU A 97 -12.66 2.09 6.87
N PHE A 98 -11.64 2.37 7.68
CA PHE A 98 -10.80 3.55 7.49
C PHE A 98 -10.09 3.53 6.13
N ALA A 99 -9.40 2.44 5.82
CA ALA A 99 -8.68 2.30 4.55
C ALA A 99 -9.63 2.38 3.35
N ASN A 100 -10.81 1.77 3.45
CA ASN A 100 -11.83 1.77 2.43
C ASN A 100 -12.31 3.19 2.12
N GLN A 101 -12.64 3.96 3.14
CA GLN A 101 -13.10 5.34 2.97
C GLN A 101 -11.99 6.27 2.51
N ALA A 102 -10.79 6.18 3.11
CA ALA A 102 -9.70 7.09 2.85
C ALA A 102 -9.03 6.89 1.48
N PHE A 103 -8.97 5.65 0.98
CA PHE A 103 -8.16 5.30 -0.20
C PHE A 103 -8.93 4.64 -1.33
N TYR A 104 -10.07 4.01 -1.07
CA TYR A 104 -10.80 3.20 -2.04
C TYR A 104 -12.24 3.68 -2.29
N GLU A 105 -12.56 4.91 -1.93
CA GLU A 105 -13.85 5.56 -2.21
C GLU A 105 -15.06 4.79 -1.63
N GLY A 106 -14.86 4.02 -0.55
CA GLY A 106 -15.89 3.17 0.03
C GLY A 106 -16.25 1.93 -0.79
N ARG A 107 -15.50 1.61 -1.85
CA ARG A 107 -15.85 0.58 -2.85
C ARG A 107 -15.43 -0.83 -2.47
N LEU A 108 -14.61 -1.02 -1.42
CA LEU A 108 -14.19 -2.36 -1.00
C LEU A 108 -15.33 -3.07 -0.27
N LEU A 109 -15.64 -4.28 -0.73
CA LEU A 109 -16.66 -5.15 -0.16
C LEU A 109 -16.02 -6.46 0.34
N PRO A 110 -16.47 -7.02 1.46
CA PRO A 110 -16.03 -8.33 1.89
C PRO A 110 -16.51 -9.42 0.91
N VAL A 111 -15.76 -10.50 0.78
CA VAL A 111 -16.19 -11.68 0.01
C VAL A 111 -17.07 -12.63 0.82
N GLY A 112 -17.22 -12.39 2.14
CA GLY A 112 -18.06 -13.21 3.02
C GLY A 112 -17.36 -14.43 3.61
N LEU A 113 -16.04 -14.34 3.85
CA LEU A 113 -15.30 -15.37 4.56
C LEU A 113 -15.71 -15.40 6.05
N PRO A 114 -15.60 -16.55 6.76
CA PRO A 114 -16.05 -16.68 8.14
C PRO A 114 -15.58 -15.55 9.06
N HIS A 115 -14.29 -15.23 9.06
CA HIS A 115 -13.71 -14.13 9.86
C HIS A 115 -14.21 -12.74 9.50
N GLN A 116 -14.83 -12.57 8.34
CA GLN A 116 -15.44 -11.31 7.90
C GLN A 116 -16.92 -11.18 8.31
N LEU A 117 -17.55 -12.31 8.65
CA LEU A 117 -18.96 -12.40 9.03
C LEU A 117 -19.15 -12.54 10.54
N GLU A 118 -18.07 -12.76 11.28
CA GLU A 118 -18.14 -12.85 12.73
C GLU A 118 -18.71 -11.57 13.32
N ASP A 119 -19.78 -11.71 14.10
CA ASP A 119 -20.31 -10.59 14.88
C ASP A 119 -19.30 -10.22 15.96
N SER A 120 -18.95 -8.95 16.01
CA SER A 120 -18.00 -8.42 17.01
C SER A 120 -18.54 -8.55 18.44
N GLY A 121 -19.85 -8.67 18.61
CA GLY A 121 -20.46 -8.51 19.91
C GLY A 121 -20.01 -7.20 20.54
N ASN A 122 -19.36 -7.28 21.70
CA ASN A 122 -18.73 -6.13 22.38
C ASN A 122 -17.23 -5.98 22.07
N ILE A 123 -16.68 -6.69 21.08
CA ILE A 123 -15.24 -6.65 20.77
C ILE A 123 -14.97 -5.47 19.84
N ASN A 124 -14.16 -4.52 20.30
CA ASN A 124 -13.64 -3.45 19.47
C ASN A 124 -12.46 -3.96 18.62
N ARG A 125 -12.70 -4.18 17.32
CA ARG A 125 -11.68 -4.74 16.39
C ARG A 125 -10.63 -3.71 15.97
N LEU A 126 -10.87 -2.41 16.16
CA LEU A 126 -9.94 -1.35 15.82
C LEU A 126 -9.98 -0.27 16.89
N SER A 127 -8.85 -0.03 17.53
CA SER A 127 -8.70 1.02 18.53
C SER A 127 -7.56 1.95 18.15
N PHE A 128 -7.77 3.24 18.33
CA PHE A 128 -6.75 4.26 18.13
C PHE A 128 -6.26 4.79 19.48
N TYR A 129 -4.95 4.74 19.70
CA TYR A 129 -4.28 5.24 20.91
C TYR A 129 -3.38 6.42 20.50
N PRO A 130 -3.78 7.66 20.78
CA PRO A 130 -2.95 8.81 20.44
C PRO A 130 -1.66 8.82 21.27
N SER A 131 -0.54 9.14 20.64
CA SER A 131 0.74 9.37 21.28
C SER A 131 1.15 10.84 21.21
N GLN A 132 2.06 11.25 22.10
CA GLN A 132 2.67 12.58 22.04
C GLN A 132 3.88 12.53 21.11
N PRO A 133 4.12 13.60 20.33
CA PRO A 133 5.35 13.74 19.56
C PRO A 133 6.57 13.72 20.48
N GLU A 134 7.68 13.15 20.02
CA GLU A 134 8.96 13.26 20.74
C GLU A 134 9.47 14.68 20.69
N PRO A 135 10.21 15.12 21.77
CA PRO A 135 10.85 16.43 21.79
C PRO A 135 11.78 16.65 20.60
N MET A 136 11.92 17.91 20.18
CA MET A 136 12.89 18.30 19.14
C MET A 136 14.31 17.83 19.53
N GLY A 137 14.98 17.17 18.60
CA GLY A 137 16.33 16.61 18.81
C GLY A 137 16.38 15.10 19.08
N SER A 138 15.24 14.45 19.30
CA SER A 138 15.16 12.98 19.30
C SER A 138 15.21 12.42 17.88
N SER A 139 15.53 11.13 17.76
CA SER A 139 15.51 10.45 16.46
C SER A 139 14.09 10.46 15.87
N ALA A 140 13.94 10.89 14.62
CA ALA A 140 12.68 10.85 13.90
C ALA A 140 12.11 9.42 13.69
N LYS A 141 12.91 8.41 14.03
CA LYS A 141 12.54 6.98 13.87
C LYS A 141 12.19 6.30 15.20
N THR A 142 12.17 7.03 16.30
CA THR A 142 11.86 6.51 17.65
C THR A 142 10.75 7.33 18.29
N ASN A 143 9.83 6.66 18.99
CA ASN A 143 8.83 7.29 19.83
C ASN A 143 8.64 6.46 21.11
N HIS A 144 9.17 6.97 22.22
CA HIS A 144 9.08 6.28 23.51
C HIS A 144 7.65 6.22 24.06
N SER A 145 6.81 7.20 23.73
CA SER A 145 5.40 7.18 24.11
C SER A 145 4.66 6.04 23.41
N GLU A 146 4.85 5.89 22.13
CA GLU A 146 4.27 4.77 21.35
C GLU A 146 4.79 3.41 21.84
N ALA A 147 6.09 3.30 22.09
CA ALA A 147 6.69 2.08 22.61
C ALA A 147 6.08 1.65 23.96
N LYS A 148 5.82 2.62 24.87
CA LYS A 148 5.15 2.35 26.15
C LYS A 148 3.70 1.91 25.96
N ILE A 149 2.97 2.52 25.04
CA ILE A 149 1.59 2.12 24.72
C ILE A 149 1.60 0.68 24.15
N ALA A 150 2.44 0.41 23.17
CA ALA A 150 2.57 -0.92 22.56
C ALA A 150 2.94 -1.99 23.60
N ALA A 151 3.89 -1.71 24.50
CA ALA A 151 4.28 -2.64 25.56
C ALA A 151 3.14 -2.92 26.54
N ARG A 152 2.34 -1.92 26.92
CA ARG A 152 1.16 -2.12 27.78
C ARG A 152 0.11 -2.96 27.10
N LEU A 153 -0.21 -2.68 25.84
CA LEU A 153 -1.17 -3.47 25.08
C LEU A 153 -0.70 -4.91 24.91
N ALA A 154 0.57 -5.12 24.58
CA ALA A 154 1.16 -6.44 24.49
C ALA A 154 1.05 -7.22 25.82
N ALA A 155 1.32 -6.57 26.95
CA ALA A 155 1.17 -7.18 28.27
C ALA A 155 -0.28 -7.53 28.60
N THR A 156 -1.24 -6.71 28.18
CA THR A 156 -2.66 -6.99 28.34
C THR A 156 -3.06 -8.22 27.52
N VAL A 157 -2.74 -8.27 26.24
CA VAL A 157 -3.03 -9.43 25.37
C VAL A 157 -2.39 -10.69 25.92
N TYR A 158 -1.14 -10.63 26.39
CA TYR A 158 -0.48 -11.77 26.99
C TYR A 158 -1.22 -12.29 28.24
N LYS A 159 -1.70 -11.42 29.11
CA LYS A 159 -2.44 -11.80 30.31
C LYS A 159 -3.79 -12.44 29.98
N GLU A 160 -4.51 -11.86 29.01
CA GLU A 160 -5.83 -12.33 28.59
C GLU A 160 -5.77 -13.70 27.89
N HIS A 161 -4.67 -13.99 27.22
CA HIS A 161 -4.48 -15.23 26.45
C HIS A 161 -3.37 -16.12 27.01
N SER A 162 -2.98 -15.98 28.27
CA SER A 162 -1.79 -16.63 28.86
C SER A 162 -1.75 -18.15 28.69
N GLU A 163 -2.90 -18.82 28.75
CA GLU A 163 -3.00 -20.27 28.61
C GLU A 163 -2.81 -20.78 27.17
N ALA A 164 -3.14 -19.95 26.19
CA ALA A 164 -3.09 -20.29 24.75
C ALA A 164 -2.17 -19.35 23.96
N PHE A 165 -1.30 -18.58 24.64
CA PHE A 165 -0.44 -17.61 23.98
C PHE A 165 0.63 -18.28 23.13
N ASP A 166 0.61 -17.98 21.83
CA ASP A 166 1.64 -18.35 20.87
C ASP A 166 2.24 -17.08 20.28
N ALA A 167 3.51 -16.82 20.56
CA ALA A 167 4.21 -15.60 20.10
C ALA A 167 4.21 -15.42 18.58
N SER A 168 4.05 -16.49 17.81
CA SER A 168 4.01 -16.44 16.34
C SER A 168 2.60 -16.18 15.77
N ARG A 169 1.55 -16.32 16.56
CA ARG A 169 0.16 -16.33 16.10
C ARG A 169 -0.78 -15.39 16.86
N THR A 170 -0.53 -15.17 18.15
CA THR A 170 -1.46 -14.43 19.02
C THR A 170 -1.31 -12.92 18.88
N LEU A 171 -0.08 -12.43 18.71
CA LEU A 171 0.20 -10.99 18.67
C LEU A 171 1.26 -10.66 17.62
N GLY A 172 0.97 -9.65 16.80
CA GLY A 172 1.94 -9.03 15.90
C GLY A 172 2.14 -7.56 16.21
N ILE A 173 3.39 -7.10 16.29
CA ILE A 173 3.74 -5.69 16.44
C ILE A 173 4.44 -5.26 15.14
N ILE A 174 3.90 -4.23 14.49
CA ILE A 174 4.43 -3.72 13.23
C ILE A 174 4.91 -2.29 13.44
N THR A 175 6.11 -1.98 12.98
CA THR A 175 6.69 -0.64 13.01
C THR A 175 7.16 -0.25 11.62
N PRO A 176 7.00 1.01 11.19
CA PRO A 176 7.45 1.47 9.87
C PRO A 176 8.98 1.58 9.77
N TYR A 177 9.68 1.62 10.90
CA TYR A 177 11.14 1.75 10.97
C TYR A 177 11.76 0.59 11.75
N ARG A 178 13.01 0.30 11.37
CA ARG A 178 13.85 -0.72 11.99
C ARG A 178 14.79 -0.08 12.99
#